data_a03054ae72fd8afa22188dce878d153d
#
_entry.id   a03054ae72fd8afa22188dce878d153d
#
_cell.length_a   1.000
_cell.length_b   1.000
_cell.length_c   1.000
_cell.angle_alpha   90.00
_cell.angle_beta   90.00
_cell.angle_gamma   90.00
#
_symmetry.space_group_name_H-M   'P 1'
#
loop_
_entity.id
_entity.type
_entity.pdbx_description
1 polymer ?
#
loop_
_entity_poly.entity_id
_entity_poly.type
_entity_poly.pdbx_seq_one_letter_code
_entity_poly.pdbx_strand_id
1 'polypeptide(L)'
;MKKILFGISAISLLLHLTACEKMAGPGGTSMITGTVTGINLSAGQNEVIEVTVTPGIELEHGDYFIINQLNGSHYYFWFNNPNWVSNGNPNLLGRTGVQIDFQYNDDNLTIAQKVDSALQANLSNAFTINRNADIITLTAKEMGNIPDPDDVTTSFIIDVANQGEMSIMGAETAMTDVRVYLTYGDNEIFDDSEKTGAQGSFAFRNLQMGKYKVYVLSKDSVTQEYTIPVEKEIEITSDESIMDAGKFLIQH
;
A
#
# COMPACT_ATOMS: atom_id res chain seq x y z
N MET A 1 17.68 90.36 20.56
CA MET A 1 18.20 89.74 19.33
C MET A 1 18.02 88.20 19.44
N LYS A 2 16.95 87.69 18.92
CA LYS A 2 16.67 86.22 18.92
C LYS A 2 16.93 85.69 17.51
N LYS A 3 17.88 84.77 17.38
CA LYS A 3 18.19 84.07 16.14
C LYS A 3 17.21 82.88 16.00
N ILE A 4 16.43 82.90 14.97
CA ILE A 4 15.55 81.73 14.56
C ILE A 4 16.35 80.85 13.66
N LEU A 5 16.55 79.62 14.11
CA LEU A 5 17.22 78.52 13.32
C LEU A 5 16.15 77.78 12.57
N PHE A 6 16.18 77.85 11.23
CA PHE A 6 15.35 77.06 10.34
C PHE A 6 15.96 75.63 10.17
N GLY A 7 15.26 74.64 10.70
CA GLY A 7 15.60 73.24 10.49
C GLY A 7 14.94 72.76 9.21
N ILE A 8 15.73 72.42 8.24
CA ILE A 8 15.29 71.76 7.01
C ILE A 8 15.12 70.26 7.31
N SER A 9 13.85 69.82 7.37
CA SER A 9 13.52 68.40 7.48
C SER A 9 13.59 67.75 6.08
N ALA A 10 14.62 66.97 5.84
CA ALA A 10 14.71 66.15 4.66
C ALA A 10 13.78 64.93 4.77
N ILE A 11 12.65 65.02 4.10
CA ILE A 11 11.75 63.85 3.94
C ILE A 11 12.39 62.93 2.93
N SER A 12 13.00 61.86 3.42
CA SER A 12 13.45 60.72 2.59
C SER A 12 12.26 59.93 2.09
N LEU A 13 11.86 60.17 0.85
CA LEU A 13 10.86 59.40 0.14
C LEU A 13 11.50 58.07 -0.24
N LEU A 14 11.35 57.05 0.61
CA LEU A 14 11.63 55.64 0.23
C LEU A 14 10.65 55.24 -0.85
N LEU A 15 11.10 55.29 -2.12
CA LEU A 15 10.47 54.58 -3.21
C LEU A 15 10.57 53.09 -2.90
N HIS A 16 9.51 52.50 -2.41
CA HIS A 16 9.34 51.06 -2.44
C HIS A 16 9.15 50.66 -3.91
N LEU A 17 10.25 50.26 -4.53
CA LEU A 17 10.18 49.50 -5.75
C LEU A 17 9.54 48.15 -5.41
N THR A 18 8.22 48.08 -5.42
CA THR A 18 7.55 46.80 -5.56
C THR A 18 8.01 46.26 -6.89
N ALA A 19 8.98 45.32 -6.86
CA ALA A 19 9.23 44.48 -8.00
C ALA A 19 7.86 43.87 -8.38
N CYS A 20 7.37 44.21 -9.56
CA CYS A 20 6.21 43.56 -10.12
C CYS A 20 6.64 42.09 -10.27
N GLU A 21 6.28 41.24 -9.33
CA GLU A 21 6.41 39.80 -9.54
C GLU A 21 5.64 39.51 -10.82
N LYS A 22 6.37 39.11 -11.86
CA LYS A 22 5.72 38.67 -13.08
C LYS A 22 4.81 37.50 -12.71
N MET A 23 3.51 37.70 -12.86
CA MET A 23 2.52 36.68 -12.57
C MET A 23 2.66 35.56 -13.60
N ALA A 24 2.77 34.33 -13.11
CA ALA A 24 2.65 33.14 -13.94
C ALA A 24 1.36 33.19 -14.77
N GLY A 25 1.39 32.74 -16.02
CA GLY A 25 0.21 32.78 -16.85
C GLY A 25 0.53 32.64 -18.33
N PRO A 26 -0.51 32.72 -19.18
CA PRO A 26 -0.36 32.68 -20.64
C PRO A 26 0.17 33.99 -21.21
N GLY A 27 0.63 33.96 -22.45
CA GLY A 27 1.06 35.13 -23.20
C GLY A 27 2.57 35.38 -23.22
N GLY A 28 3.36 34.46 -22.73
CA GLY A 28 4.82 34.44 -22.81
C GLY A 28 5.35 33.67 -24.02
N THR A 29 6.65 33.42 -24.00
CA THR A 29 7.39 32.72 -25.07
C THR A 29 7.98 31.39 -24.60
N SER A 30 7.85 31.07 -23.32
CA SER A 30 8.40 29.86 -22.72
C SER A 30 7.43 28.68 -22.76
N MET A 31 7.95 27.49 -22.50
CA MET A 31 7.14 26.27 -22.42
C MET A 31 7.59 25.35 -21.28
N ILE A 32 6.66 24.54 -20.81
CA ILE A 32 6.92 23.41 -19.90
C ILE A 32 6.60 22.13 -20.64
N THR A 33 7.54 21.20 -20.68
CA THR A 33 7.38 19.87 -21.30
C THR A 33 7.56 18.79 -20.26
N GLY A 34 7.11 17.58 -20.56
CA GLY A 34 7.32 16.41 -19.72
C GLY A 34 6.71 15.15 -20.31
N THR A 35 6.78 14.09 -19.56
CA THR A 35 6.22 12.79 -19.95
C THR A 35 5.42 12.18 -18.81
N VAL A 36 4.37 11.43 -19.14
CA VAL A 36 3.60 10.63 -18.21
C VAL A 36 3.80 9.16 -18.56
N THR A 37 4.19 8.38 -17.56
CA THR A 37 4.27 6.93 -17.65
C THR A 37 3.37 6.31 -16.60
N GLY A 38 2.86 5.14 -16.88
CA GLY A 38 1.99 4.39 -15.98
C GLY A 38 2.54 3.03 -15.65
N ILE A 39 2.27 2.59 -14.45
CA ILE A 39 2.44 1.22 -14.01
C ILE A 39 1.08 0.64 -13.65
N ASN A 40 0.84 -0.61 -14.06
CA ASN A 40 -0.31 -1.35 -13.58
C ASN A 40 0.10 -2.09 -12.31
N LEU A 41 -0.56 -1.81 -11.19
CA LEU A 41 -0.40 -2.58 -9.96
C LEU A 41 -1.54 -3.59 -9.90
N SER A 42 -1.22 -4.88 -10.05
CA SER A 42 -2.11 -5.93 -9.60
C SER A 42 -2.19 -5.85 -8.08
N ALA A 43 -3.37 -5.61 -7.55
CA ALA A 43 -3.59 -5.69 -6.12
C ALA A 43 -3.31 -7.12 -5.67
N GLY A 44 -2.35 -7.32 -4.77
CA GLY A 44 -2.14 -8.60 -4.13
C GLY A 44 -3.33 -8.98 -3.24
N GLN A 45 -3.41 -10.23 -2.88
CA GLN A 45 -4.45 -10.75 -1.97
C GLN A 45 -3.81 -11.45 -0.79
N ASN A 46 -4.45 -11.30 0.38
CA ASN A 46 -4.08 -12.05 1.56
C ASN A 46 -4.69 -13.45 1.47
N GLU A 47 -3.90 -14.45 1.81
CA GLU A 47 -4.42 -15.81 1.91
C GLU A 47 -5.39 -15.95 3.06
N VAL A 48 -6.45 -16.73 2.84
CA VAL A 48 -7.45 -17.07 3.86
C VAL A 48 -7.57 -18.58 3.93
N ILE A 49 -7.26 -19.14 5.10
CA ILE A 49 -7.37 -20.56 5.43
C ILE A 49 -8.54 -20.75 6.39
N GLU A 50 -9.35 -21.74 6.13
CA GLU A 50 -10.41 -22.18 7.03
C GLU A 50 -10.13 -23.58 7.55
N VAL A 51 -10.20 -23.75 8.87
CA VAL A 51 -10.01 -25.01 9.56
C VAL A 51 -11.32 -25.38 10.28
N THR A 52 -11.99 -26.41 9.79
CA THR A 52 -13.17 -27.01 10.48
C THR A 52 -12.67 -28.22 11.28
N VAL A 53 -12.85 -28.18 12.58
CA VAL A 53 -12.33 -29.22 13.46
C VAL A 53 -13.37 -30.32 13.72
N THR A 54 -12.89 -31.52 14.01
CA THR A 54 -13.69 -32.66 14.42
C THR A 54 -13.67 -32.85 15.97
N PRO A 55 -14.62 -33.58 16.56
CA PRO A 55 -14.64 -33.84 18.00
C PRO A 55 -13.48 -34.79 18.40
N GLY A 56 -13.12 -34.76 19.69
CA GLY A 56 -12.03 -35.56 20.23
C GLY A 56 -12.14 -37.07 20.03
N ILE A 57 -13.37 -37.59 19.86
CA ILE A 57 -13.59 -39.04 19.57
C ILE A 57 -13.03 -39.43 18.18
N GLU A 58 -12.86 -38.51 17.28
CA GLU A 58 -12.33 -38.72 15.93
C GLU A 58 -10.81 -38.45 15.86
N LEU A 59 -10.20 -38.03 16.95
CA LEU A 59 -8.77 -37.78 17.04
C LEU A 59 -8.03 -38.93 17.76
N GLU A 60 -6.82 -39.20 17.27
CA GLU A 60 -5.91 -40.14 17.92
C GLU A 60 -4.72 -39.39 18.59
N HIS A 61 -4.10 -40.04 19.57
CA HIS A 61 -2.87 -39.54 20.17
C HIS A 61 -1.73 -39.53 19.16
N GLY A 62 -1.19 -38.36 18.86
CA GLY A 62 -0.15 -38.15 17.85
C GLY A 62 -0.66 -37.63 16.50
N ASP A 63 -1.96 -37.53 16.33
CA ASP A 63 -2.51 -36.84 15.15
C ASP A 63 -2.03 -35.40 15.05
N TYR A 64 -1.84 -34.92 13.83
CA TYR A 64 -1.34 -33.58 13.62
C TYR A 64 -1.82 -32.99 12.26
N PHE A 65 -1.80 -31.65 12.23
CA PHE A 65 -2.01 -30.87 11.01
C PHE A 65 -0.91 -29.80 10.87
N ILE A 66 -0.79 -29.24 9.67
CA ILE A 66 0.28 -28.33 9.28
C ILE A 66 -0.31 -26.99 8.86
N ILE A 67 0.24 -25.89 9.42
CA ILE A 67 0.01 -24.53 8.92
C ILE A 67 1.37 -23.93 8.53
N ASN A 68 1.44 -23.42 7.31
CA ASN A 68 2.60 -22.74 6.78
C ASN A 68 2.48 -21.21 6.94
N GLN A 69 3.58 -20.50 6.79
CA GLN A 69 3.66 -19.05 6.77
C GLN A 69 4.40 -18.59 5.52
N LEU A 70 4.13 -17.38 5.05
CA LEU A 70 4.82 -16.79 3.90
C LEU A 70 6.32 -16.65 4.19
N ASN A 71 6.64 -16.15 5.38
CA ASN A 71 8.00 -15.95 5.85
C ASN A 71 8.13 -16.49 7.27
N GLY A 72 9.23 -17.15 7.61
CA GLY A 72 9.50 -17.56 8.97
C GLY A 72 9.38 -19.06 9.23
N SER A 73 8.99 -19.41 10.45
CA SER A 73 8.92 -20.81 10.89
C SER A 73 7.65 -21.48 10.39
N HIS A 74 7.78 -22.72 9.97
CA HIS A 74 6.64 -23.58 9.66
C HIS A 74 6.26 -24.38 10.88
N TYR A 75 4.97 -24.56 11.10
CA TYR A 75 4.44 -25.21 12.28
C TYR A 75 3.70 -26.49 11.92
N TYR A 76 3.70 -27.44 12.86
CA TYR A 76 2.72 -28.50 12.95
C TYR A 76 2.10 -28.51 14.36
N PHE A 77 0.82 -28.76 14.42
CA PHE A 77 0.03 -28.83 15.64
C PHE A 77 -0.36 -30.27 15.87
N TRP A 78 0.08 -30.86 16.98
CA TRP A 78 -0.12 -32.26 17.24
C TRP A 78 -0.92 -32.49 18.52
N PHE A 79 -1.75 -33.51 18.52
CA PHE A 79 -2.68 -33.81 19.59
C PHE A 79 -2.10 -34.80 20.58
N ASN A 80 -2.06 -34.41 21.88
CA ASN A 80 -1.62 -35.23 22.97
C ASN A 80 -2.82 -35.61 23.82
N ASN A 81 -3.07 -36.91 23.97
CA ASN A 81 -3.98 -37.40 25.01
C ASN A 81 -3.15 -37.72 26.26
N PRO A 82 -3.33 -36.99 27.38
CA PRO A 82 -2.50 -37.14 28.57
C PRO A 82 -2.67 -38.50 29.30
N ASN A 83 -3.67 -39.30 28.92
CA ASN A 83 -3.85 -40.64 29.44
C ASN A 83 -2.97 -41.69 28.71
N TRP A 84 -2.28 -41.32 27.65
CA TRP A 84 -1.34 -42.19 26.94
C TRP A 84 0.07 -42.06 27.52
N VAL A 85 0.79 -43.19 27.60
CA VAL A 85 2.14 -43.27 28.19
C VAL A 85 3.21 -42.94 27.14
N SER A 86 2.93 -43.11 25.84
CA SER A 86 3.87 -42.87 24.75
C SER A 86 3.92 -41.38 24.38
N ASN A 87 5.11 -40.96 23.90
CA ASN A 87 5.24 -39.63 23.30
C ASN A 87 4.61 -39.63 21.89
N GLY A 88 3.54 -38.88 21.70
CA GLY A 88 2.85 -38.74 20.41
C GLY A 88 3.45 -37.73 19.45
N ASN A 89 4.50 -36.99 19.85
CA ASN A 89 5.08 -35.97 18.98
C ASN A 89 5.70 -36.57 17.71
N PRO A 90 5.22 -36.22 16.50
CA PRO A 90 5.77 -36.72 15.25
C PRO A 90 7.19 -36.24 14.91
N ASN A 91 7.71 -35.21 15.58
CA ASN A 91 9.06 -34.64 15.41
C ASN A 91 9.42 -34.31 13.95
N LEU A 92 8.60 -33.53 13.27
CA LEU A 92 8.83 -33.17 11.88
C LEU A 92 10.05 -32.26 11.72
N LEU A 93 11.01 -32.70 10.88
CA LEU A 93 12.23 -31.93 10.61
C LEU A 93 11.90 -30.60 9.92
N GLY A 94 12.54 -29.52 10.37
CA GLY A 94 12.36 -28.18 9.79
C GLY A 94 11.06 -27.48 10.19
N ARG A 95 10.31 -28.05 11.13
CA ARG A 95 9.06 -27.48 11.64
C ARG A 95 9.07 -27.38 13.16
N THR A 96 8.33 -26.43 13.68
CA THR A 96 8.11 -26.27 15.12
C THR A 96 6.84 -27.00 15.54
N GLY A 97 6.96 -27.98 16.43
CA GLY A 97 5.82 -28.72 16.96
C GLY A 97 5.12 -27.98 18.10
N VAL A 98 3.81 -27.84 18.00
CA VAL A 98 2.95 -27.26 19.04
C VAL A 98 2.02 -28.34 19.55
N GLN A 99 2.10 -28.64 20.85
CA GLN A 99 1.24 -29.64 21.50
C GLN A 99 -0.12 -29.05 21.83
N ILE A 100 -1.18 -29.83 21.56
CA ILE A 100 -2.56 -29.56 21.95
C ILE A 100 -3.07 -30.74 22.77
N ASP A 101 -3.35 -30.52 24.04
CA ASP A 101 -3.89 -31.57 24.93
C ASP A 101 -5.41 -31.73 24.68
N PHE A 102 -5.84 -32.97 24.47
CA PHE A 102 -7.26 -33.28 24.21
C PHE A 102 -7.74 -34.48 25.00
N GLN A 103 -9.05 -34.64 25.11
CA GLN A 103 -9.74 -35.80 25.66
C GLN A 103 -10.71 -36.37 24.61
N TYR A 104 -10.92 -37.67 24.62
CA TYR A 104 -11.86 -38.30 23.67
C TYR A 104 -13.31 -37.82 23.78
N ASN A 105 -13.70 -37.29 24.95
CA ASN A 105 -15.03 -36.73 25.16
C ASN A 105 -15.13 -35.21 24.92
N ASP A 106 -14.05 -34.57 24.45
CA ASP A 106 -14.11 -33.18 24.01
C ASP A 106 -15.00 -33.08 22.78
N ASP A 107 -15.97 -32.20 22.79
CA ASP A 107 -16.78 -31.88 21.62
C ASP A 107 -15.99 -31.01 20.61
N ASN A 108 -16.50 -30.82 19.41
CA ASN A 108 -15.86 -30.01 18.39
C ASN A 108 -15.65 -28.55 18.82
N LEU A 109 -16.53 -27.97 19.65
CA LEU A 109 -16.36 -26.61 20.17
C LEU A 109 -15.20 -26.52 21.15
N THR A 110 -15.02 -27.52 21.99
CA THR A 110 -13.88 -27.63 22.92
C THR A 110 -12.57 -27.83 22.19
N ILE A 111 -12.55 -28.70 21.16
CA ILE A 111 -11.38 -28.89 20.30
C ILE A 111 -11.06 -27.58 19.57
N ALA A 112 -12.05 -26.92 18.97
CA ALA A 112 -11.85 -25.62 18.28
C ALA A 112 -11.26 -24.56 19.22
N GLN A 113 -11.70 -24.50 20.48
CA GLN A 113 -11.13 -23.55 21.44
C GLN A 113 -9.65 -23.84 21.75
N LYS A 114 -9.29 -25.11 21.87
CA LYS A 114 -7.89 -25.54 22.13
C LYS A 114 -7.01 -25.25 20.92
N VAL A 115 -7.48 -25.56 19.71
CA VAL A 115 -6.80 -25.27 18.44
C VAL A 115 -6.64 -23.76 18.26
N ASP A 116 -7.70 -22.97 18.42
CA ASP A 116 -7.64 -21.51 18.32
C ASP A 116 -6.59 -20.93 19.30
N SER A 117 -6.59 -21.39 20.56
CA SER A 117 -5.62 -20.93 21.54
C SER A 117 -4.18 -21.24 21.12
N ALA A 118 -3.93 -22.42 20.57
CA ALA A 118 -2.61 -22.81 20.08
C ALA A 118 -2.19 -22.00 18.85
N LEU A 119 -3.11 -21.79 17.91
CA LEU A 119 -2.89 -20.94 16.72
C LEU A 119 -2.61 -19.50 17.10
N GLN A 120 -3.42 -18.89 17.98
CA GLN A 120 -3.23 -17.52 18.48
C GLN A 120 -1.86 -17.34 19.14
N ALA A 121 -1.43 -18.29 19.97
CA ALA A 121 -0.15 -18.22 20.68
C ALA A 121 1.06 -18.27 19.75
N ASN A 122 0.97 -18.93 18.61
CA ASN A 122 2.11 -19.22 17.73
C ASN A 122 2.06 -18.48 16.38
N LEU A 123 0.87 -18.17 15.86
CA LEU A 123 0.68 -17.63 14.50
C LEU A 123 0.11 -16.21 14.46
N SER A 124 -0.23 -15.60 15.60
CA SER A 124 -0.82 -14.26 15.64
C SER A 124 0.05 -13.16 15.04
N ASN A 125 1.35 -13.37 14.86
CA ASN A 125 2.23 -12.45 14.16
C ASN A 125 2.01 -12.47 12.64
N ALA A 126 1.69 -13.64 12.07
CA ALA A 126 1.54 -13.85 10.63
C ALA A 126 0.09 -13.80 10.16
N PHE A 127 -0.86 -14.14 11.05
CA PHE A 127 -2.28 -14.22 10.72
C PHE A 127 -3.14 -13.40 11.69
N THR A 128 -4.25 -12.91 11.18
CA THR A 128 -5.41 -12.54 11.98
C THR A 128 -6.29 -13.78 12.10
N ILE A 129 -6.55 -14.23 13.33
CA ILE A 129 -7.22 -15.51 13.62
C ILE A 129 -8.56 -15.23 14.27
N ASN A 130 -9.62 -15.77 13.70
CA ASN A 130 -10.99 -15.64 14.21
C ASN A 130 -11.63 -17.01 14.29
N ARG A 131 -12.35 -17.30 15.39
CA ARG A 131 -13.09 -18.53 15.56
C ARG A 131 -14.60 -18.25 15.60
N ASN A 132 -15.34 -19.02 14.84
CA ASN A 132 -16.79 -19.05 14.86
C ASN A 132 -17.26 -20.52 15.00
N ALA A 133 -17.73 -20.86 16.19
CA ALA A 133 -18.08 -22.23 16.56
C ALA A 133 -16.87 -23.19 16.40
N ASP A 134 -16.98 -24.17 15.49
CA ASP A 134 -15.95 -25.19 15.17
C ASP A 134 -15.12 -24.81 13.94
N ILE A 135 -15.32 -23.64 13.36
CA ILE A 135 -14.54 -23.13 12.23
C ILE A 135 -13.59 -22.06 12.72
N ILE A 136 -12.31 -22.18 12.35
CA ILE A 136 -11.27 -21.20 12.63
C ILE A 136 -10.76 -20.64 11.31
N THR A 137 -10.88 -19.33 11.13
CA THR A 137 -10.41 -18.61 9.94
C THR A 137 -9.09 -17.91 10.23
N LEU A 138 -8.06 -18.20 9.45
CA LEU A 138 -6.76 -17.55 9.47
C LEU A 138 -6.63 -16.67 8.23
N THR A 139 -6.53 -15.35 8.41
CA THR A 139 -6.25 -14.40 7.33
C THR A 139 -4.80 -13.96 7.43
N ALA A 140 -4.01 -14.22 6.42
CA ALA A 140 -2.61 -13.78 6.38
C ALA A 140 -2.54 -12.25 6.49
N LYS A 141 -1.57 -11.73 7.24
CA LYS A 141 -1.35 -10.27 7.36
C LYS A 141 -0.54 -9.71 6.20
N GLU A 142 0.24 -10.54 5.53
CA GLU A 142 1.02 -10.20 4.35
C GLU A 142 0.41 -10.83 3.10
N MET A 143 0.47 -10.10 2.00
CA MET A 143 0.03 -10.59 0.70
C MET A 143 1.06 -11.57 0.12
N GLY A 144 0.60 -12.63 -0.49
CA GLY A 144 1.45 -13.63 -1.14
C GLY A 144 0.91 -15.04 -0.98
N ASN A 145 1.35 -15.90 -1.87
CA ASN A 145 1.00 -17.32 -1.86
C ASN A 145 1.76 -18.04 -0.76
N ILE A 146 1.04 -18.56 0.24
CA ILE A 146 1.56 -19.42 1.30
C ILE A 146 1.47 -20.88 0.81
N PRO A 147 2.45 -21.73 1.11
CA PRO A 147 2.29 -23.15 0.82
C PRO A 147 1.05 -23.73 1.52
N ASP A 148 0.27 -24.51 0.80
CA ASP A 148 -1.00 -25.03 1.28
C ASP A 148 -0.86 -25.72 2.67
N PRO A 149 -1.84 -25.55 3.55
CA PRO A 149 -1.92 -26.30 4.80
C PRO A 149 -2.27 -27.77 4.52
N ASP A 150 -2.09 -28.64 5.52
CA ASP A 150 -2.37 -30.07 5.37
C ASP A 150 -2.97 -30.62 6.69
N ASP A 151 -4.06 -31.36 6.61
CA ASP A 151 -4.69 -31.99 7.76
C ASP A 151 -3.98 -33.26 8.23
N VAL A 152 -3.13 -33.82 7.43
CA VAL A 152 -2.29 -35.01 7.55
C VAL A 152 -3.02 -36.21 8.17
N THR A 153 -3.41 -36.15 9.47
CA THR A 153 -4.03 -37.26 10.19
C THR A 153 -5.26 -36.89 11.02
N THR A 154 -5.58 -35.59 11.16
CA THR A 154 -6.61 -35.12 12.11
C THR A 154 -8.06 -35.30 11.66
N SER A 155 -8.32 -35.67 10.40
CA SER A 155 -9.65 -35.64 9.79
C SER A 155 -10.34 -34.26 9.83
N PHE A 156 -9.57 -33.19 10.05
CA PHE A 156 -10.05 -31.82 9.91
C PHE A 156 -10.30 -31.50 8.43
N ILE A 157 -11.22 -30.59 8.18
CA ILE A 157 -11.34 -30.01 6.85
C ILE A 157 -10.54 -28.71 6.86
N ILE A 158 -9.45 -28.68 6.10
CA ILE A 158 -8.59 -27.50 5.97
C ILE A 158 -8.61 -27.05 4.52
N ASP A 159 -9.24 -25.90 4.26
CA ASP A 159 -9.41 -25.33 2.93
C ASP A 159 -8.72 -23.98 2.81
N VAL A 160 -8.13 -23.71 1.64
CA VAL A 160 -7.69 -22.37 1.27
C VAL A 160 -8.88 -21.67 0.63
N ALA A 161 -9.63 -20.92 1.45
CA ALA A 161 -10.83 -20.19 1.02
C ALA A 161 -10.50 -19.04 0.06
N ASN A 162 -9.30 -18.46 0.16
CA ASN A 162 -8.77 -17.47 -0.76
C ASN A 162 -7.26 -17.66 -0.90
N GLN A 163 -6.80 -17.91 -2.12
CA GLN A 163 -5.37 -18.05 -2.40
C GLN A 163 -4.69 -16.69 -2.32
N GLY A 164 -3.59 -16.61 -1.56
CA GLY A 164 -2.80 -15.41 -1.47
C GLY A 164 -2.05 -15.10 -2.77
N GLU A 165 -1.95 -13.83 -3.12
CA GLU A 165 -1.21 -13.37 -4.28
C GLU A 165 -0.35 -12.17 -3.92
N MET A 166 0.87 -12.12 -4.44
CA MET A 166 1.73 -10.94 -4.30
C MET A 166 1.21 -9.80 -5.19
N SER A 167 1.30 -8.59 -4.70
CA SER A 167 1.17 -7.40 -5.54
C SER A 167 2.26 -7.41 -6.62
N ILE A 168 1.88 -7.37 -7.88
CA ILE A 168 2.82 -7.36 -9.02
C ILE A 168 2.84 -5.96 -9.61
N MET A 169 4.03 -5.34 -9.62
CA MET A 169 4.28 -4.12 -10.36
C MET A 169 4.49 -4.48 -11.84
N GLY A 170 3.56 -4.03 -12.69
CA GLY A 170 3.68 -4.17 -14.13
C GLY A 170 4.84 -3.36 -14.72
N ALA A 171 5.15 -3.60 -15.98
CA ALA A 171 6.14 -2.80 -16.70
C ALA A 171 5.66 -1.35 -16.83
N GLU A 172 6.60 -0.41 -16.70
CA GLU A 172 6.33 1.00 -16.96
C GLU A 172 6.05 1.23 -18.46
N THR A 173 4.92 1.85 -18.78
CA THR A 173 4.50 2.14 -20.15
C THR A 173 4.16 3.61 -20.32
N ALA A 174 4.39 4.14 -21.52
CA ALA A 174 4.00 5.52 -21.87
C ALA A 174 2.47 5.64 -21.87
N MET A 175 1.96 6.68 -21.20
CA MET A 175 0.52 6.93 -21.08
C MET A 175 0.05 7.97 -22.08
N THR A 176 -0.76 7.54 -23.06
CA THR A 176 -1.40 8.42 -24.04
C THR A 176 -2.79 8.86 -23.57
N ASP A 177 -3.25 10.04 -24.00
CA ASP A 177 -4.58 10.60 -23.70
C ASP A 177 -4.85 10.85 -22.20
N VAL A 178 -3.79 10.91 -21.38
CA VAL A 178 -3.88 11.28 -19.96
C VAL A 178 -3.90 12.80 -19.83
N ARG A 179 -4.81 13.31 -19.02
CA ARG A 179 -4.91 14.75 -18.77
C ARG A 179 -3.84 15.19 -17.76
N VAL A 180 -3.03 16.15 -18.18
CA VAL A 180 -2.04 16.86 -17.38
C VAL A 180 -2.60 18.24 -17.08
N TYR A 181 -2.48 18.69 -15.86
CA TYR A 181 -3.00 19.97 -15.37
C TYR A 181 -1.87 20.92 -15.04
N LEU A 182 -2.11 22.21 -15.24
CA LEU A 182 -1.20 23.29 -14.94
C LEU A 182 -1.90 24.33 -14.07
N THR A 183 -1.27 24.73 -12.96
CA THR A 183 -1.71 25.88 -12.16
C THR A 183 -0.68 26.99 -12.23
N TYR A 184 -1.14 28.24 -12.19
CA TYR A 184 -0.32 29.45 -12.23
C TYR A 184 -0.13 29.99 -10.82
N GLY A 185 1.14 30.11 -10.38
CA GLY A 185 1.45 30.57 -9.04
C GLY A 185 0.84 29.69 -7.94
N ASP A 186 0.17 30.29 -7.01
CA ASP A 186 -0.43 29.63 -5.84
C ASP A 186 -1.93 29.30 -6.01
N ASN A 187 -2.43 29.24 -7.27
CA ASN A 187 -3.82 28.89 -7.52
C ASN A 187 -4.14 27.48 -7.01
N GLU A 188 -5.32 27.31 -6.41
CA GLU A 188 -5.79 25.99 -5.95
C GLU A 188 -6.46 25.16 -7.04
N ILE A 189 -6.99 25.81 -8.06
CA ILE A 189 -7.67 25.18 -9.22
C ILE A 189 -6.74 25.28 -10.41
N PHE A 190 -6.74 24.24 -11.27
CA PHE A 190 -5.96 24.30 -12.51
C PHE A 190 -6.44 25.42 -13.44
N ASP A 191 -5.49 26.08 -14.06
CA ASP A 191 -5.72 27.16 -15.00
C ASP A 191 -5.71 26.68 -16.45
N ASP A 192 -4.97 25.60 -16.74
CA ASP A 192 -4.84 25.01 -18.06
C ASP A 192 -4.70 23.49 -17.97
N SER A 193 -4.99 22.79 -19.07
CA SER A 193 -4.79 21.35 -19.14
C SER A 193 -4.52 20.87 -20.55
N GLU A 194 -3.62 19.89 -20.68
CA GLU A 194 -3.25 19.25 -21.92
C GLU A 194 -3.39 17.74 -21.81
N LYS A 195 -3.58 17.06 -22.93
CA LYS A 195 -3.56 15.60 -22.99
C LYS A 195 -2.21 15.11 -23.49
N THR A 196 -1.74 14.02 -22.91
CA THR A 196 -0.51 13.39 -23.38
C THR A 196 -0.69 12.82 -24.78
N GLY A 197 0.29 13.06 -25.64
CA GLY A 197 0.39 12.48 -26.96
C GLY A 197 1.10 11.14 -27.01
N ALA A 198 1.64 10.80 -28.16
CA ALA A 198 2.46 9.63 -28.36
C ALA A 198 3.63 9.61 -27.35
N GLN A 199 3.98 8.44 -26.85
CA GLN A 199 5.05 8.25 -25.83
C GLN A 199 4.81 9.01 -24.49
N GLY A 200 3.54 9.37 -24.20
CA GLY A 200 3.18 10.05 -22.96
C GLY A 200 3.62 11.51 -22.86
N SER A 201 4.09 12.12 -23.93
CA SER A 201 4.60 13.50 -23.93
C SER A 201 3.50 14.55 -23.84
N PHE A 202 3.76 15.66 -23.14
CA PHE A 202 2.92 16.85 -23.08
C PHE A 202 3.74 18.13 -23.18
N ALA A 203 3.09 19.26 -23.52
CA ALA A 203 3.73 20.56 -23.57
C ALA A 203 2.73 21.71 -23.37
N PHE A 204 2.90 22.46 -22.29
CA PHE A 204 2.28 23.76 -22.08
C PHE A 204 3.11 24.84 -22.74
N ARG A 205 2.51 25.65 -23.59
CA ARG A 205 3.21 26.63 -24.43
C ARG A 205 2.76 28.07 -24.12
N ASN A 206 3.55 29.03 -24.60
CA ASN A 206 3.24 30.45 -24.47
C ASN A 206 3.11 30.91 -23.01
N LEU A 207 3.99 30.39 -22.13
CA LEU A 207 4.00 30.70 -20.72
C LEU A 207 4.91 31.91 -20.43
N GLN A 208 4.48 32.74 -19.50
CA GLN A 208 5.29 33.85 -18.94
C GLN A 208 6.29 33.33 -17.91
N MET A 209 7.20 34.18 -17.47
CA MET A 209 8.04 33.90 -16.28
C MET A 209 7.15 33.81 -15.03
N GLY A 210 7.49 32.91 -14.11
CA GLY A 210 6.76 32.73 -12.87
C GLY A 210 6.80 31.29 -12.38
N LYS A 211 6.09 31.04 -11.28
CA LYS A 211 5.96 29.72 -10.68
C LYS A 211 4.76 28.99 -11.23
N TYR A 212 4.91 27.72 -11.44
CA TYR A 212 3.90 26.83 -11.99
C TYR A 212 3.88 25.53 -11.21
N LYS A 213 2.71 24.90 -11.10
CA LYS A 213 2.59 23.54 -10.63
C LYS A 213 1.98 22.69 -11.74
N VAL A 214 2.65 21.62 -12.13
CA VAL A 214 2.17 20.62 -13.07
C VAL A 214 1.79 19.38 -12.31
N TYR A 215 0.61 18.82 -12.57
CA TYR A 215 0.20 17.57 -11.94
C TYR A 215 -0.62 16.67 -12.86
N VAL A 216 -0.59 15.39 -12.53
CA VAL A 216 -1.44 14.35 -13.12
C VAL A 216 -2.10 13.57 -11.99
N LEU A 217 -3.27 13.00 -12.23
CA LEU A 217 -3.95 12.17 -11.25
C LEU A 217 -3.57 10.70 -11.45
N SER A 218 -3.04 10.11 -10.40
CA SER A 218 -2.78 8.69 -10.29
C SER A 218 -4.01 7.98 -9.72
N LYS A 219 -4.19 6.73 -10.08
CA LYS A 219 -5.23 5.87 -9.55
C LYS A 219 -4.94 5.55 -8.07
N ASP A 220 -5.94 5.64 -7.23
CA ASP A 220 -5.88 5.18 -5.86
C ASP A 220 -6.00 3.66 -5.82
N SER A 221 -5.13 2.98 -5.08
CA SER A 221 -5.10 1.51 -5.01
C SER A 221 -6.32 0.90 -4.31
N VAL A 222 -7.00 1.66 -3.45
CA VAL A 222 -8.16 1.21 -2.68
C VAL A 222 -9.46 1.51 -3.41
N THR A 223 -9.66 2.79 -3.78
CA THR A 223 -10.91 3.24 -4.42
C THR A 223 -10.95 2.95 -5.92
N GLN A 224 -9.80 2.66 -6.54
CA GLN A 224 -9.62 2.49 -7.98
C GLN A 224 -9.98 3.75 -8.80
N GLU A 225 -10.08 4.91 -8.16
CA GLU A 225 -10.36 6.20 -8.79
C GLU A 225 -9.09 7.02 -8.99
N TYR A 226 -9.05 7.87 -10.00
CA TYR A 226 -7.93 8.78 -10.28
C TYR A 226 -8.02 10.03 -9.40
N THR A 227 -7.53 9.94 -8.16
CA THR A 227 -7.67 10.97 -7.14
C THR A 227 -6.35 11.40 -6.51
N ILE A 228 -5.28 10.63 -6.71
CA ILE A 228 -3.97 10.90 -6.07
C ILE A 228 -3.15 11.83 -6.98
N PRO A 229 -2.89 13.10 -6.62
CA PRO A 229 -2.09 13.97 -7.44
C PRO A 229 -0.60 13.60 -7.35
N VAL A 230 0.02 13.50 -8.53
CA VAL A 230 1.48 13.46 -8.68
C VAL A 230 1.88 14.81 -9.24
N GLU A 231 2.53 15.64 -8.44
CA GLU A 231 2.77 17.05 -8.76
C GLU A 231 4.25 17.44 -8.75
N LYS A 232 4.58 18.47 -9.50
CA LYS A 232 5.89 19.11 -9.53
C LYS A 232 5.77 20.62 -9.66
N GLU A 233 6.57 21.31 -8.90
CA GLU A 233 6.72 22.77 -9.01
C GLU A 233 7.83 23.11 -9.99
N ILE A 234 7.60 24.11 -10.84
CA ILE A 234 8.49 24.56 -11.89
C ILE A 234 8.53 26.08 -11.89
N GLU A 235 9.70 26.66 -11.94
CA GLU A 235 9.86 28.12 -12.04
C GLU A 235 10.49 28.48 -13.37
N ILE A 236 9.79 29.30 -14.17
CA ILE A 236 10.33 29.89 -15.39
C ILE A 236 10.97 31.24 -15.02
N THR A 237 12.29 31.29 -15.09
CA THR A 237 13.07 32.47 -14.67
C THR A 237 13.52 33.36 -15.85
N SER A 238 13.39 32.90 -17.09
CA SER A 238 13.75 33.67 -18.29
C SER A 238 12.76 33.41 -19.42
N ASP A 239 12.58 34.39 -20.29
CA ASP A 239 11.82 34.27 -21.52
C ASP A 239 12.46 33.25 -22.49
N GLU A 240 11.65 32.70 -23.41
CA GLU A 240 12.05 31.72 -24.43
C GLU A 240 12.66 30.42 -23.86
N SER A 241 12.42 30.11 -22.58
CA SER A 241 12.95 28.92 -21.94
C SER A 241 12.07 27.69 -22.17
N ILE A 242 12.72 26.54 -22.28
CA ILE A 242 12.07 25.23 -22.28
C ILE A 242 12.40 24.55 -20.97
N MET A 243 11.39 24.40 -20.11
CA MET A 243 11.53 23.76 -18.82
C MET A 243 11.06 22.31 -18.94
N ASP A 244 11.90 21.37 -18.55
CA ASP A 244 11.52 19.96 -18.49
C ASP A 244 11.00 19.62 -17.09
N ALA A 245 9.69 19.34 -16.98
CA ALA A 245 9.07 18.81 -15.78
C ALA A 245 9.50 17.37 -15.50
N GLY A 246 10.16 16.72 -16.44
CA GLY A 246 10.57 15.34 -16.33
C GLY A 246 9.41 14.36 -16.40
N LYS A 247 9.61 13.19 -15.81
CA LYS A 247 8.67 12.08 -15.87
C LYS A 247 7.71 12.10 -14.68
N PHE A 248 6.41 11.96 -14.94
CA PHE A 248 5.37 11.68 -13.96
C PHE A 248 5.01 10.19 -14.04
N LEU A 249 5.20 9.48 -12.95
CA LEU A 249 4.83 8.07 -12.85
C LEU A 249 3.50 7.95 -12.11
N ILE A 250 2.49 7.38 -12.76
CA ILE A 250 1.16 7.16 -12.20
C ILE A 250 0.82 5.68 -12.15
N GLN A 251 -0.05 5.32 -11.22
CA GLN A 251 -0.75 4.04 -11.21
C GLN A 251 -1.99 4.16 -12.11
N HIS A 252 -2.30 3.13 -12.92
CA HIS A 252 -3.42 3.15 -13.87
C HIS A 252 -4.20 1.83 -13.93
#